data_463ae6d83b27aed06b180b9261b8193d
#
_entry.id   463ae6d83b27aed06b180b9261b8193d
#
_cell.length_a   1.000
_cell.length_b   1.000
_cell.length_c   1.000
_cell.angle_alpha   90.00
_cell.angle_beta   90.00
_cell.angle_gamma   90.00
#
_symmetry.space_group_name_H-M   'P 1'
#
loop_
_entity.id
_entity.type
_entity.pdbx_description
1 polymer ?
#
loop_
_entity_poly.entity_id
_entity_poly.type
_entity_poly.pdbx_seq_one_letter_code
_entity_poly.pdbx_strand_id
1 'polypeptide(L)'
;MPATAANPVHHIELWTDDLTAVEACFEWLLPRLGWPADHDPAWPQGRVWRHPSGAYVVLEESPAVTGPHDRLRAGLNHLALRVDERPELDGIRAEAGDHGWSELFADTYPHAGGPDHTALFLENAQGFELEIVVA
;
A
#
# COMPACT_ATOMS: atom_id res chain seq x y z
N MET A 1 -2.78 26.91 -21.52
CA MET A 1 -2.33 25.68 -20.80
C MET A 1 -3.53 24.84 -20.45
N PRO A 2 -3.53 23.57 -20.82
CA PRO A 2 -4.58 22.71 -20.35
C PRO A 2 -4.48 22.60 -18.82
N ALA A 3 -5.61 22.57 -18.15
CA ALA A 3 -5.66 22.30 -16.71
C ALA A 3 -5.12 20.88 -16.46
N THR A 4 -4.31 20.73 -15.40
CA THR A 4 -3.90 19.39 -14.93
C THR A 4 -5.16 18.64 -14.53
N ALA A 5 -5.36 17.45 -15.09
CA ALA A 5 -6.48 16.60 -14.70
C ALA A 5 -6.38 16.28 -13.21
N ALA A 6 -7.51 16.38 -12.50
CA ALA A 6 -7.56 15.94 -11.10
C ALA A 6 -7.29 14.44 -11.03
N ASN A 7 -6.67 13.97 -9.93
CA ASN A 7 -6.50 12.56 -9.68
C ASN A 7 -7.89 11.89 -9.63
N PRO A 8 -8.16 10.88 -10.45
CA PRO A 8 -9.48 10.23 -10.48
C PRO A 8 -9.79 9.45 -9.19
N VAL A 9 -8.77 9.08 -8.42
CA VAL A 9 -8.94 8.43 -7.12
C VAL A 9 -8.79 9.49 -6.03
N HIS A 10 -9.85 9.74 -5.27
CA HIS A 10 -9.82 10.69 -4.17
C HIS A 10 -9.08 10.10 -2.96
N HIS A 11 -9.54 8.96 -2.49
CA HIS A 11 -8.89 8.24 -1.40
C HIS A 11 -9.30 6.77 -1.41
N ILE A 12 -8.55 5.99 -0.65
CA ILE A 12 -8.82 4.56 -0.43
C ILE A 12 -8.83 4.35 1.07
N GLU A 13 -9.83 3.65 1.58
CA GLU A 13 -9.94 3.32 2.98
C GLU A 13 -9.80 1.82 3.19
N LEU A 14 -8.79 1.45 3.99
CA LEU A 14 -8.53 0.08 4.42
C LEU A 14 -8.92 -0.06 5.89
N TRP A 15 -9.65 -1.10 6.21
CA TRP A 15 -10.00 -1.42 7.59
C TRP A 15 -9.15 -2.59 8.09
N THR A 16 -8.63 -2.44 9.30
CA THR A 16 -7.88 -3.48 10.01
C THR A 16 -8.60 -3.84 11.31
N ASP A 17 -8.46 -5.07 11.74
CA ASP A 17 -8.94 -5.51 13.05
C ASP A 17 -7.91 -5.25 14.17
N ASP A 18 -6.68 -4.85 13.82
CA ASP A 18 -5.62 -4.51 14.78
C ASP A 18 -4.65 -3.51 14.16
N LEU A 19 -4.86 -2.23 14.42
CA LEU A 19 -4.01 -1.15 13.89
C LEU A 19 -2.57 -1.24 14.39
N THR A 20 -2.39 -1.55 15.67
CA THR A 20 -1.06 -1.65 16.27
C THR A 20 -0.19 -2.70 15.57
N ALA A 21 -0.81 -3.80 15.14
CA ALA A 21 -0.09 -4.90 14.49
C ALA A 21 0.40 -4.56 13.08
N VAL A 22 -0.25 -3.64 12.36
CA VAL A 22 0.08 -3.37 10.95
C VAL A 22 0.58 -1.96 10.67
N GLU A 23 0.42 -1.03 11.61
CA GLU A 23 0.78 0.37 11.41
C GLU A 23 2.22 0.54 10.94
N ALA A 24 3.16 -0.16 11.56
CA ALA A 24 4.58 0.00 11.28
C ALA A 24 4.95 -0.40 9.85
N CYS A 25 4.35 -1.44 9.29
CA CYS A 25 4.67 -1.87 7.92
C CYS A 25 4.16 -0.86 6.89
N PHE A 26 2.97 -0.29 7.08
CA PHE A 26 2.46 0.77 6.21
C PHE A 26 3.26 2.06 6.36
N GLU A 27 3.65 2.42 7.58
CA GLU A 27 4.45 3.62 7.84
C GLU A 27 5.85 3.54 7.23
N TRP A 28 6.41 2.35 7.11
CA TRP A 28 7.67 2.16 6.40
C TRP A 28 7.49 2.28 4.88
N LEU A 29 6.43 1.68 4.32
CA LEU A 29 6.28 1.54 2.88
C LEU A 29 5.72 2.80 2.21
N LEU A 30 4.62 3.35 2.71
CA LEU A 30 3.89 4.41 2.03
C LEU A 30 4.70 5.69 1.83
N PRO A 31 5.44 6.21 2.84
CA PRO A 31 6.31 7.36 2.61
C PRO A 31 7.38 7.13 1.54
N ARG A 32 7.92 5.93 1.45
CA ARG A 32 8.91 5.57 0.41
C ARG A 32 8.31 5.60 -1.00
N LEU A 33 7.01 5.42 -1.11
CA LEU A 33 6.27 5.51 -2.38
C LEU A 33 5.79 6.92 -2.70
N GLY A 34 6.17 7.91 -1.89
CA GLY A 34 5.77 9.29 -2.08
C GLY A 34 4.45 9.65 -1.39
N TRP A 35 4.00 8.87 -0.42
CA TRP A 35 2.80 9.11 0.38
C TRP A 35 3.21 9.43 1.83
N PRO A 36 3.62 10.68 2.14
CA PRO A 36 4.00 11.03 3.51
C PRO A 36 2.84 10.93 4.47
N ALA A 37 3.17 10.67 5.73
CA ALA A 37 2.18 10.59 6.80
C ALA A 37 1.49 11.95 7.01
N ASP A 38 0.18 11.90 7.23
CA ASP A 38 -0.68 13.06 7.53
C ASP A 38 -1.71 12.65 8.58
N HIS A 39 -1.21 12.10 9.69
CA HIS A 39 -2.06 11.57 10.75
C HIS A 39 -2.70 12.69 11.58
N ASP A 40 -3.97 12.48 11.95
CA ASP A 40 -4.69 13.36 12.86
C ASP A 40 -4.52 12.82 14.28
N PRO A 41 -3.81 13.55 15.17
CA PRO A 41 -3.62 13.11 16.56
C PRO A 41 -4.93 13.03 17.35
N ALA A 42 -5.99 13.68 16.90
CA ALA A 42 -7.31 13.59 17.51
C ALA A 42 -8.08 12.33 17.08
N TRP A 43 -7.54 11.54 16.16
CA TRP A 43 -8.15 10.31 15.66
C TRP A 43 -7.24 9.10 15.87
N PRO A 44 -7.18 8.53 17.08
CA PRO A 44 -6.24 7.45 17.42
C PRO A 44 -6.52 6.14 16.69
N GLN A 45 -7.73 5.91 16.17
CA GLN A 45 -8.10 4.68 15.46
C GLN A 45 -7.71 4.70 13.99
N GLY A 46 -7.24 5.83 13.46
CA GLY A 46 -6.95 5.99 12.04
C GLY A 46 -5.57 6.54 11.76
N ARG A 47 -5.08 6.20 10.56
CA ARG A 47 -3.84 6.72 10.00
C ARG A 47 -4.09 7.16 8.56
N VAL A 48 -3.43 8.22 8.15
CA VAL A 48 -3.57 8.78 6.81
C VAL A 48 -2.19 9.01 6.21
N TRP A 49 -2.02 8.64 4.96
CA TRP A 49 -0.85 8.96 4.15
C TRP A 49 -1.34 9.67 2.89
N ARG A 50 -0.82 10.87 2.65
CA ARG A 50 -1.32 11.75 1.57
C ARG A 50 -0.26 11.97 0.51
N HIS A 51 -0.61 11.63 -0.72
CA HIS A 51 0.24 11.89 -1.87
C HIS A 51 0.16 13.39 -2.28
N PRO A 52 1.24 13.99 -2.83
CA PRO A 52 1.21 15.38 -3.31
C PRO A 52 0.11 15.68 -4.33
N SER A 53 -0.39 14.68 -5.06
CA SER A 53 -1.54 14.84 -5.96
C SER A 53 -2.86 15.14 -5.23
N GLY A 54 -2.88 14.96 -3.89
CA GLY A 54 -4.08 15.10 -3.07
C GLY A 54 -4.77 13.77 -2.74
N ALA A 55 -4.49 12.69 -3.46
CA ALA A 55 -5.01 11.37 -3.11
C ALA A 55 -4.43 10.91 -1.76
N TYR A 56 -5.20 10.15 -1.00
CA TYR A 56 -4.71 9.64 0.28
C TYR A 56 -5.20 8.21 0.56
N VAL A 57 -4.44 7.52 1.39
CA VAL A 57 -4.77 6.18 1.91
C VAL A 57 -5.10 6.33 3.39
N VAL A 58 -6.21 5.75 3.80
CA VAL A 58 -6.65 5.67 5.19
C VAL A 58 -6.52 4.22 5.65
N LEU A 59 -5.95 4.03 6.83
CA LEU A 59 -5.97 2.75 7.54
C LEU A 59 -6.67 2.96 8.88
N GLU A 60 -7.77 2.26 9.09
CA GLU A 60 -8.60 2.47 10.28
C GLU A 60 -8.90 1.15 10.99
N GLU A 61 -8.81 1.17 12.31
CA GLU A 61 -9.40 0.13 13.17
C GLU A 61 -10.78 0.61 13.61
N SER A 62 -11.78 0.40 12.74
CA SER A 62 -13.15 0.79 13.03
C SER A 62 -13.79 -0.14 14.06
N PRO A 63 -14.59 0.38 14.99
CA PRO A 63 -15.38 -0.49 15.89
C PRO A 63 -16.43 -1.32 15.15
N ALA A 64 -16.70 -1.01 13.90
CA ALA A 64 -17.64 -1.77 13.06
C ALA A 64 -16.99 -2.95 12.33
N VAL A 65 -15.65 -3.10 12.40
CA VAL A 65 -14.97 -4.20 11.71
C VAL A 65 -15.37 -5.55 12.31
N THR A 66 -15.60 -6.53 11.43
CA THR A 66 -16.03 -7.88 11.82
C THR A 66 -15.08 -8.93 11.28
N GLY A 67 -13.97 -9.13 11.96
CA GLY A 67 -12.96 -10.12 11.59
C GLY A 67 -11.84 -9.60 10.73
N PRO A 68 -10.85 -10.45 10.42
CA PRO A 68 -9.66 -10.06 9.70
C PRO A 68 -9.92 -9.84 8.21
N HIS A 69 -9.05 -9.07 7.57
CA HIS A 69 -9.02 -8.94 6.12
C HIS A 69 -8.65 -10.28 5.48
N ASP A 70 -9.30 -10.59 4.36
CA ASP A 70 -8.99 -11.76 3.55
C ASP A 70 -9.05 -11.37 2.07
N ARG A 71 -7.89 -11.20 1.44
CA ARG A 71 -7.79 -10.82 0.02
C ARG A 71 -8.28 -11.89 -0.95
N LEU A 72 -8.49 -13.11 -0.47
CA LEU A 72 -9.00 -14.21 -1.27
C LEU A 72 -10.53 -14.28 -1.29
N ARG A 73 -11.19 -13.42 -0.52
CA ARG A 73 -12.64 -13.24 -0.56
C ARG A 73 -13.01 -12.15 -1.55
N ALA A 74 -14.29 -12.10 -1.92
CA ALA A 74 -14.81 -11.01 -2.73
C ALA A 74 -14.57 -9.66 -2.03
N GLY A 75 -14.10 -8.66 -2.78
CA GLY A 75 -13.74 -7.34 -2.28
C GLY A 75 -12.37 -6.92 -2.77
N LEU A 76 -11.62 -6.21 -1.95
CA LEU A 76 -10.28 -5.76 -2.30
C LEU A 76 -9.32 -6.96 -2.31
N ASN A 77 -8.72 -7.24 -3.47
CA ASN A 77 -7.64 -8.21 -3.57
C ASN A 77 -6.30 -7.55 -3.23
N HIS A 78 -5.96 -6.45 -3.90
CA HIS A 78 -4.73 -5.71 -3.63
C HIS A 78 -4.85 -4.25 -4.08
N LEU A 79 -3.95 -3.43 -3.58
CA LEU A 79 -3.80 -2.02 -3.92
C LEU A 79 -2.49 -1.86 -4.67
N ALA A 80 -2.52 -1.25 -5.87
CA ALA A 80 -1.33 -1.00 -6.67
C ALA A 80 -0.95 0.48 -6.60
N LEU A 81 0.31 0.75 -6.24
CA LEU A 81 0.89 2.08 -6.16
C LEU A 81 2.14 2.15 -7.03
N ARG A 82 2.54 3.35 -7.44
CA ARG A 82 3.61 3.57 -8.41
C ARG A 82 4.94 3.92 -7.77
N VAL A 83 6.02 3.50 -8.44
CA VAL A 83 7.34 4.12 -8.35
C VAL A 83 7.80 4.50 -9.76
N ASP A 84 8.74 5.43 -9.86
CA ASP A 84 9.18 5.94 -11.15
C ASP A 84 10.18 5.02 -11.83
N GLU A 85 11.05 4.37 -11.07
CA GLU A 85 12.21 3.66 -11.61
C GLU A 85 12.44 2.31 -10.96
N ARG A 86 13.01 1.39 -11.74
CA ARG A 86 13.35 0.03 -11.31
C ARG A 86 14.28 -0.02 -10.08
N PRO A 87 15.31 0.82 -9.93
CA PRO A 87 16.16 0.79 -8.74
C PRO A 87 15.41 1.06 -7.43
N GLU A 88 14.38 1.89 -7.45
CA GLU A 88 13.52 2.12 -6.28
C GLU A 88 12.77 0.84 -5.91
N LEU A 89 12.24 0.13 -6.90
CA LEU A 89 11.54 -1.12 -6.71
C LEU A 89 12.47 -2.19 -6.10
N ASP A 90 13.65 -2.35 -6.66
CA ASP A 90 14.64 -3.32 -6.18
C ASP A 90 15.07 -3.01 -4.75
N GLY A 91 15.21 -1.72 -4.40
CA GLY A 91 15.55 -1.28 -3.04
C GLY A 91 14.46 -1.62 -2.02
N ILE A 92 13.21 -1.41 -2.37
CA ILE A 92 12.07 -1.79 -1.53
C ILE A 92 12.04 -3.30 -1.33
N ARG A 93 12.22 -4.05 -2.40
CA ARG A 93 12.27 -5.52 -2.34
C ARG A 93 13.33 -6.03 -1.37
N ALA A 94 14.52 -5.43 -1.40
CA ALA A 94 15.64 -5.84 -0.56
C ALA A 94 15.38 -5.65 0.93
N GLU A 95 14.57 -4.66 1.31
CA GLU A 95 14.35 -4.27 2.71
C GLU A 95 12.99 -4.71 3.26
N ALA A 96 12.03 -5.03 2.40
CA ALA A 96 10.63 -5.26 2.79
C ALA A 96 10.46 -6.32 3.88
N GLY A 97 11.24 -7.40 3.83
CA GLY A 97 11.17 -8.49 4.80
C GLY A 97 11.50 -8.06 6.23
N ASP A 98 12.35 -7.04 6.40
CA ASP A 98 12.70 -6.50 7.72
C ASP A 98 11.61 -5.57 8.29
N HIS A 99 10.60 -5.24 7.49
CA HIS A 99 9.57 -4.26 7.83
C HIS A 99 8.14 -4.81 7.75
N GLY A 100 7.99 -6.12 7.92
CA GLY A 100 6.68 -6.75 8.04
C GLY A 100 6.02 -7.16 6.73
N TRP A 101 6.75 -7.12 5.61
CA TRP A 101 6.25 -7.54 4.31
C TRP A 101 6.92 -8.82 3.83
N SER A 102 6.12 -9.71 3.27
CA SER A 102 6.61 -10.93 2.60
C SER A 102 6.37 -10.80 1.10
N GLU A 103 7.35 -11.18 0.30
CA GLU A 103 7.21 -11.13 -1.15
C GLU A 103 6.34 -12.26 -1.66
N LEU A 104 5.36 -11.91 -2.51
CA LEU A 104 4.56 -12.86 -3.28
C LEU A 104 5.16 -12.98 -4.69
N PHE A 105 5.06 -14.17 -5.27
CA PHE A 105 5.47 -14.44 -6.65
C PHE A 105 6.95 -14.11 -6.92
N ALA A 106 7.82 -14.36 -5.94
CA ALA A 106 9.24 -14.02 -6.01
C ALA A 106 9.94 -14.70 -7.20
N ASP A 107 9.52 -15.91 -7.58
CA ASP A 107 10.13 -16.66 -8.68
C ASP A 107 9.94 -16.00 -10.05
N THR A 108 8.95 -15.13 -10.19
CA THR A 108 8.62 -14.42 -11.44
C THR A 108 8.90 -12.93 -11.37
N TYR A 109 9.48 -12.46 -10.26
CA TYR A 109 9.85 -11.05 -10.13
C TYR A 109 10.82 -10.63 -11.25
N PRO A 110 10.67 -9.46 -11.87
CA PRO A 110 9.66 -8.42 -11.62
C PRO A 110 8.44 -8.53 -12.53
N HIS A 111 8.19 -9.64 -13.17
CA HIS A 111 7.18 -9.81 -14.21
C HIS A 111 6.06 -10.78 -13.83
N ALA A 112 5.72 -10.87 -12.54
CA ALA A 112 4.62 -11.72 -12.10
C ALA A 112 3.27 -11.32 -12.73
N GLY A 113 3.09 -10.04 -13.04
CA GLY A 113 1.89 -9.52 -13.72
C GLY A 113 1.92 -9.60 -15.24
N GLY A 114 3.01 -10.12 -15.84
CA GLY A 114 3.17 -10.23 -17.28
C GLY A 114 4.48 -9.63 -17.79
N PRO A 115 4.88 -9.92 -19.06
CA PRO A 115 6.18 -9.52 -19.58
C PRO A 115 6.35 -8.01 -19.74
N ASP A 116 5.25 -7.27 -19.89
CA ASP A 116 5.27 -5.81 -20.04
C ASP A 116 4.88 -5.08 -18.75
N HIS A 117 4.81 -5.79 -17.63
CA HIS A 117 4.40 -5.27 -16.34
C HIS A 117 5.52 -5.50 -15.32
N THR A 118 6.13 -4.42 -14.84
CA THR A 118 7.23 -4.49 -13.88
C THR A 118 6.71 -4.11 -12.50
N ALA A 119 6.65 -5.07 -11.59
CA ALA A 119 6.04 -4.86 -10.28
C ALA A 119 6.61 -5.79 -9.21
N LEU A 120 6.45 -5.35 -7.97
CA LEU A 120 6.71 -6.11 -6.75
C LEU A 120 5.40 -6.34 -6.03
N PHE A 121 5.12 -7.56 -5.61
CA PHE A 121 3.92 -7.92 -4.86
C PHE A 121 4.32 -8.27 -3.43
N LEU A 122 3.72 -7.60 -2.46
CA LEU A 122 4.01 -7.76 -1.03
C LEU A 122 2.73 -8.06 -0.25
N GLU A 123 2.84 -8.89 0.76
CA GLU A 123 1.75 -9.21 1.69
C GLU A 123 2.24 -8.99 3.13
N ASN A 124 1.41 -8.39 3.99
CA ASN A 124 1.72 -8.26 5.40
C ASN A 124 1.08 -9.39 6.23
N ALA A 125 1.34 -9.39 7.55
CA ALA A 125 0.85 -10.44 8.45
C ALA A 125 -0.68 -10.50 8.55
N GLN A 126 -1.39 -9.42 8.18
CA GLN A 126 -2.86 -9.38 8.18
C GLN A 126 -3.46 -9.69 6.80
N GLY A 127 -2.66 -10.08 5.82
CA GLY A 127 -3.13 -10.45 4.50
C GLY A 127 -3.44 -9.28 3.57
N PHE A 128 -3.01 -8.06 3.89
CA PHE A 128 -3.07 -6.96 2.94
C PHE A 128 -1.99 -7.15 1.88
N GLU A 129 -2.40 -7.15 0.63
CA GLU A 129 -1.48 -7.22 -0.51
C GLU A 129 -1.32 -5.86 -1.15
N LEU A 130 -0.07 -5.43 -1.31
CA LEU A 130 0.28 -4.25 -2.09
C LEU A 130 1.11 -4.65 -3.30
N GLU A 131 0.82 -4.02 -4.42
CA GLU A 131 1.61 -4.12 -5.63
C GLU A 131 2.32 -2.78 -5.85
N ILE A 132 3.63 -2.80 -6.09
CA ILE A 132 4.39 -1.61 -6.41
C ILE A 132 4.81 -1.72 -7.88
N VAL A 133 4.32 -0.80 -8.71
CA VAL A 133 4.46 -0.84 -10.16
C VAL A 133 5.42 0.25 -10.62
N VAL A 134 6.37 -0.12 -11.50
CA VAL A 134 7.20 0.85 -12.21
C VAL A 134 6.39 1.39 -13.38
N ALA A 135 6.01 2.66 -13.28
CA ALA A 135 5.16 3.27 -14.31
C ALA A 135 5.33 4.79 -14.38
#